data_2c75e414d8b2f0c61943d0b52711f87c
#
_entry.id   2c75e414d8b2f0c61943d0b52711f87c
#
_cell.length_a   1.000
_cell.length_b   1.000
_cell.length_c   1.000
_cell.angle_alpha   90.00
_cell.angle_beta   90.00
_cell.angle_gamma   90.00
#
_symmetry.space_group_name_H-M   'P 1'
#
loop_
_entity.id
_entity.type
_entity.pdbx_description
1 polymer ?
#
loop_
_entity_poly.entity_id
_entity_poly.type
_entity_poly.pdbx_seq_one_letter_code
_entity_poly.pdbx_strand_id
1 'polypeptide(L)'
;MKHTVVIPLYNKEAYVYDTIRSLAFQDKKAAQVVIIDDFSTDQSLANLKEALSFFAPQFLQTKVQIIELKENKGPGNARNMGIELATGDLISFLDADDCYVSSCLRDVSTIMEKENIDVLVLGILLVPSNYYMPNIKSFEKELISLSNDLFIMPDPLHTVSSPDFIMGVGSNVVVRKNRLRNIRYEVDVSLNEGIDFWYRVLKNTPASSRVGLLNKTCIEVREVDGSLSRIRYLTWKELEIPVSILRYRESTNRYDQQLMGMLSQRWLSHAMKRLPSLKEKGLFLFHHCRLLIKNSYYLKTRSK
;
A
#
# COMPACT_ATOMS: atom_id res chain seq x y z
N MET A 1 10.70 11.02 16.52
CA MET A 1 11.20 10.12 15.46
C MET A 1 11.33 10.88 14.15
N LYS A 2 12.39 10.63 13.36
CA LYS A 2 12.60 11.15 12.01
C LYS A 2 11.77 10.32 11.01
N HIS A 3 11.07 10.99 10.10
CA HIS A 3 10.20 10.31 9.12
C HIS A 3 10.75 10.51 7.71
N THR A 4 10.94 9.43 6.97
CA THR A 4 11.21 9.44 5.52
C THR A 4 9.94 9.09 4.78
N VAL A 5 9.54 9.94 3.82
CA VAL A 5 8.48 9.65 2.85
C VAL A 5 9.13 9.30 1.51
N VAL A 6 8.76 8.15 0.97
CA VAL A 6 9.22 7.65 -0.34
C VAL A 6 8.10 7.82 -1.35
N ILE A 7 8.41 8.45 -2.50
CA ILE A 7 7.44 8.72 -3.57
C ILE A 7 7.91 8.02 -4.85
N PRO A 8 7.27 6.91 -5.27
CA PRO A 8 7.45 6.39 -6.62
C PRO A 8 6.71 7.29 -7.60
N LEU A 9 7.40 7.79 -8.62
CA LEU A 9 6.85 8.67 -9.64
C LEU A 9 6.95 8.00 -11.01
N TYR A 10 5.83 7.88 -11.71
CA TYR A 10 5.77 7.48 -13.12
C TYR A 10 4.50 7.99 -13.77
N ASN A 11 4.64 8.90 -14.74
CA ASN A 11 3.54 9.45 -15.53
C ASN A 11 2.35 9.95 -14.68
N LYS A 12 2.63 10.95 -13.83
CA LYS A 12 1.67 11.58 -12.92
C LYS A 12 1.66 13.11 -13.05
N GLU A 13 1.86 13.63 -14.27
CA GLU A 13 1.96 15.08 -14.52
C GLU A 13 0.78 15.89 -13.97
N ALA A 14 -0.45 15.31 -14.02
CA ALA A 14 -1.66 15.98 -13.55
C ALA A 14 -1.78 16.02 -12.01
N TYR A 15 -0.97 15.25 -11.26
CA TYR A 15 -1.22 14.99 -9.84
C TYR A 15 -0.03 15.35 -8.93
N VAL A 16 1.20 15.16 -9.41
CA VAL A 16 2.43 15.26 -8.60
C VAL A 16 2.56 16.62 -7.89
N TYR A 17 2.07 17.70 -8.49
CA TYR A 17 2.07 19.03 -7.88
C TYR A 17 1.28 19.03 -6.55
N ASP A 18 0.08 18.50 -6.54
CA ASP A 18 -0.76 18.42 -5.33
C ASP A 18 -0.17 17.48 -4.28
N THR A 19 0.45 16.38 -4.71
CA THR A 19 1.15 15.46 -3.81
C THR A 19 2.28 16.18 -3.07
N ILE A 20 3.12 16.96 -3.78
CA ILE A 20 4.18 17.78 -3.17
C ILE A 20 3.61 18.87 -2.28
N ARG A 21 2.53 19.54 -2.72
CA ARG A 21 1.81 20.53 -1.91
C ARG A 21 1.33 19.93 -0.59
N SER A 22 0.78 18.70 -0.60
CA SER A 22 0.30 18.03 0.60
C SER A 22 1.41 17.78 1.63
N LEU A 23 2.64 17.49 1.16
CA LEU A 23 3.82 17.36 2.01
C LEU A 23 4.35 18.71 2.50
N ALA A 24 4.31 19.73 1.65
CA ALA A 24 4.73 21.09 2.00
C ALA A 24 3.92 21.67 3.17
N PHE A 25 2.64 21.32 3.26
CA PHE A 25 1.72 21.84 4.29
C PHE A 25 1.44 20.87 5.44
N GLN A 26 2.31 19.86 5.65
CA GLN A 26 2.24 19.04 6.85
C GLN A 26 2.53 19.85 8.11
N ASP A 27 1.75 19.63 9.19
CA ASP A 27 1.94 20.26 10.51
C ASP A 27 3.31 19.88 11.13
N LYS A 28 3.74 18.64 10.88
CA LYS A 28 5.08 18.15 11.19
C LYS A 28 5.79 17.79 9.89
N LYS A 29 6.92 18.43 9.63
CA LYS A 29 7.67 18.18 8.40
C LYS A 29 8.30 16.78 8.40
N ALA A 30 8.34 16.15 7.22
CA ALA A 30 9.18 14.98 7.00
C ALA A 30 10.66 15.38 7.17
N ALA A 31 11.46 14.52 7.81
CA ALA A 31 12.91 14.73 7.87
C ALA A 31 13.57 14.50 6.50
N GLN A 32 12.97 13.62 5.69
CA GLN A 32 13.43 13.30 4.35
C GLN A 32 12.26 12.97 3.44
N VAL A 33 12.34 13.43 2.19
CA VAL A 33 11.49 13.00 1.08
C VAL A 33 12.39 12.46 -0.02
N VAL A 34 12.16 11.20 -0.42
CA VAL A 34 12.92 10.53 -1.48
C VAL A 34 11.95 10.25 -2.62
N ILE A 35 12.19 10.89 -3.77
CA ILE A 35 11.35 10.75 -4.96
C ILE A 35 12.14 9.95 -5.98
N ILE A 36 11.56 8.86 -6.46
CA ILE A 36 12.18 8.01 -7.49
C ILE A 36 11.35 8.13 -8.75
N ASP A 37 11.85 8.87 -9.73
CA ASP A 37 11.26 8.94 -11.05
C ASP A 37 11.62 7.68 -11.84
N ASP A 38 10.63 6.83 -12.06
CA ASP A 38 10.76 5.54 -12.74
C ASP A 38 10.66 5.71 -14.26
N PHE A 39 11.47 6.65 -14.79
CA PHE A 39 11.54 6.96 -16.22
C PHE A 39 10.23 7.53 -16.79
N SER A 40 9.68 8.60 -16.17
CA SER A 40 8.50 9.28 -16.69
C SER A 40 8.74 9.85 -18.08
N THR A 41 7.74 9.70 -18.95
CA THR A 41 7.76 10.16 -20.36
C THR A 41 6.84 11.36 -20.60
N ASP A 42 6.09 11.78 -19.59
CA ASP A 42 5.24 12.97 -19.57
C ASP A 42 5.92 14.16 -18.85
N GLN A 43 5.15 15.17 -18.44
CA GLN A 43 5.67 16.33 -17.73
C GLN A 43 5.85 16.11 -16.20
N SER A 44 5.73 14.88 -15.70
CA SER A 44 5.79 14.58 -14.26
C SER A 44 7.03 15.13 -13.58
N LEU A 45 8.21 14.92 -14.18
CA LEU A 45 9.48 15.37 -13.60
C LEU A 45 9.62 16.90 -13.64
N ALA A 46 9.13 17.55 -14.69
CA ALA A 46 9.11 19.01 -14.80
C ALA A 46 8.19 19.62 -13.74
N ASN A 47 6.95 19.11 -13.63
CA ASN A 47 5.96 19.56 -12.66
C ASN A 47 6.40 19.30 -11.21
N LEU A 48 7.10 18.18 -10.96
CA LEU A 48 7.73 17.90 -9.67
C LEU A 48 8.75 18.98 -9.29
N LYS A 49 9.68 19.31 -10.22
CA LYS A 49 10.74 20.30 -9.99
C LYS A 49 10.15 21.71 -9.79
N GLU A 50 9.11 22.05 -10.55
CA GLU A 50 8.36 23.29 -10.38
C GLU A 50 7.70 23.35 -8.98
N ALA A 51 6.97 22.32 -8.57
CA ALA A 51 6.32 22.26 -7.26
C ALA A 51 7.34 22.38 -6.11
N LEU A 52 8.46 21.68 -6.18
CA LEU A 52 9.52 21.78 -5.17
C LEU A 52 10.16 23.16 -5.11
N SER A 53 10.33 23.83 -6.25
CA SER A 53 10.80 25.21 -6.31
C SER A 53 9.79 26.18 -5.69
N PHE A 54 8.52 26.04 -6.04
CA PHE A 54 7.44 26.88 -5.53
C PHE A 54 7.27 26.75 -4.01
N PHE A 55 7.32 25.52 -3.48
CA PHE A 55 7.19 25.23 -2.05
C PHE A 55 8.54 25.15 -1.32
N ALA A 56 9.64 25.63 -1.89
CA ALA A 56 10.97 25.52 -1.26
C ALA A 56 11.03 26.04 0.19
N PRO A 57 10.36 27.15 0.59
CA PRO A 57 10.36 27.60 1.98
C PRO A 57 9.77 26.58 2.96
N GLN A 58 8.82 25.74 2.52
CA GLN A 58 8.19 24.72 3.36
C GLN A 58 9.08 23.50 3.57
N PHE A 59 10.10 23.30 2.73
CA PHE A 59 11.03 22.17 2.76
C PHE A 59 12.40 22.49 3.38
N LEU A 60 12.59 23.68 3.98
CA LEU A 60 13.88 24.08 4.58
C LEU A 60 14.43 23.09 5.63
N GLN A 61 13.54 22.36 6.33
CA GLN A 61 13.92 21.37 7.33
C GLN A 61 13.84 19.93 6.81
N THR A 62 13.57 19.75 5.51
CA THR A 62 13.37 18.46 4.88
C THR A 62 14.47 18.19 3.85
N LYS A 63 15.18 17.09 4.00
CA LYS A 63 16.12 16.65 2.97
C LYS A 63 15.33 16.06 1.80
N VAL A 64 15.26 16.77 0.67
CA VAL A 64 14.62 16.28 -0.55
C VAL A 64 15.67 15.67 -1.48
N GLN A 65 15.41 14.47 -2.00
CA GLN A 65 16.26 13.79 -2.98
C GLN A 65 15.40 13.29 -4.14
N ILE A 66 15.82 13.59 -5.37
CA ILE A 66 15.21 13.09 -6.61
C ILE A 66 16.21 12.13 -7.25
N ILE A 67 15.77 10.95 -7.62
CA ILE A 67 16.53 9.94 -8.36
C ILE A 67 15.78 9.68 -9.66
N GLU A 68 16.44 9.91 -10.78
CA GLU A 68 15.90 9.70 -12.13
C GLU A 68 16.45 8.36 -12.66
N LEU A 69 15.57 7.39 -12.90
CA LEU A 69 15.98 6.10 -13.47
C LEU A 69 16.15 6.22 -14.98
N LYS A 70 16.93 5.32 -15.55
CA LYS A 70 17.20 5.27 -16.99
C LYS A 70 16.22 4.39 -17.76
N GLU A 71 15.41 3.63 -17.07
CA GLU A 71 14.39 2.72 -17.61
C GLU A 71 13.29 2.50 -16.56
N ASN A 72 12.07 2.23 -17.02
CA ASN A 72 10.95 1.88 -16.14
C ASN A 72 11.14 0.45 -15.60
N LYS A 73 11.19 0.33 -14.27
CA LYS A 73 11.32 -0.94 -13.53
C LYS A 73 10.14 -1.23 -12.61
N GLY A 74 9.12 -0.41 -12.68
CA GLY A 74 7.90 -0.53 -11.91
C GLY A 74 7.97 0.02 -10.48
N PRO A 75 6.80 0.26 -9.87
CA PRO A 75 6.68 0.93 -8.58
C PRO A 75 7.35 0.16 -7.43
N GLY A 76 7.40 -1.18 -7.51
CA GLY A 76 8.10 -2.00 -6.53
C GLY A 76 9.59 -1.70 -6.46
N ASN A 77 10.24 -1.58 -7.63
CA ASN A 77 11.66 -1.22 -7.71
C ASN A 77 11.91 0.20 -7.18
N ALA A 78 11.07 1.17 -7.58
CA ALA A 78 11.16 2.54 -7.08
C ALA A 78 11.04 2.61 -5.55
N ARG A 79 10.08 1.88 -4.96
CA ARG A 79 9.94 1.79 -3.49
C ARG A 79 11.16 1.13 -2.84
N ASN A 80 11.74 0.09 -3.43
CA ASN A 80 12.94 -0.58 -2.93
C ASN A 80 14.13 0.38 -2.85
N MET A 81 14.36 1.15 -3.91
CA MET A 81 15.42 2.19 -3.90
C MET A 81 15.16 3.23 -2.82
N GLY A 82 13.89 3.65 -2.65
CA GLY A 82 13.51 4.57 -1.58
C GLY A 82 13.80 4.01 -0.19
N ILE A 83 13.58 2.71 0.06
CA ILE A 83 13.93 2.02 1.32
C ILE A 83 15.43 2.10 1.59
N GLU A 84 16.25 1.89 0.57
CA GLU A 84 17.71 1.92 0.68
C GLU A 84 18.24 3.32 1.02
N LEU A 85 17.67 4.34 0.41
CA LEU A 85 18.05 5.73 0.59
C LEU A 85 17.44 6.37 1.85
N ALA A 86 16.43 5.73 2.46
CA ALA A 86 15.77 6.25 3.65
C ALA A 86 16.72 6.33 4.83
N THR A 87 16.75 7.48 5.51
CA THR A 87 17.58 7.73 6.71
C THR A 87 16.77 7.92 7.99
N GLY A 88 15.44 8.02 7.88
CA GLY A 88 14.54 8.20 9.02
C GLY A 88 14.33 6.92 9.84
N ASP A 89 13.81 7.10 11.05
CA ASP A 89 13.37 6.02 11.94
C ASP A 89 12.10 5.35 11.42
N LEU A 90 11.22 6.16 10.78
CA LEU A 90 9.98 5.76 10.16
C LEU A 90 10.09 5.88 8.65
N ILE A 91 9.48 4.92 7.94
CA ILE A 91 9.32 4.95 6.49
C ILE A 91 7.83 4.82 6.16
N SER A 92 7.36 5.67 5.26
CA SER A 92 6.09 5.53 4.56
C SER A 92 6.29 5.73 3.07
N PHE A 93 5.33 5.21 2.30
CA PHE A 93 5.25 5.46 0.87
C PHE A 93 4.06 6.40 0.61
N LEU A 94 4.18 7.28 -0.38
CA LEU A 94 3.11 8.13 -0.86
C LEU A 94 3.12 8.06 -2.39
N ASP A 95 2.08 7.51 -2.97
CA ASP A 95 1.96 7.45 -4.42
C ASP A 95 1.81 8.88 -4.99
N ALA A 96 2.40 9.14 -6.15
CA ALA A 96 2.52 10.49 -6.70
C ALA A 96 1.19 11.09 -7.21
N ASP A 97 0.09 10.38 -7.04
CA ASP A 97 -1.29 10.82 -7.27
C ASP A 97 -2.13 10.95 -5.99
N ASP A 98 -1.56 10.63 -4.80
CA ASP A 98 -2.23 10.71 -3.51
C ASP A 98 -1.80 11.94 -2.69
N CYS A 99 -2.60 12.30 -1.68
CA CYS A 99 -2.31 13.42 -0.78
C CYS A 99 -2.43 13.02 0.69
N TYR A 100 -1.47 13.44 1.50
CA TYR A 100 -1.63 13.39 2.95
C TYR A 100 -2.51 14.54 3.45
N VAL A 101 -3.40 14.28 4.43
CA VAL A 101 -4.01 15.38 5.19
C VAL A 101 -2.96 16.08 6.05
N SER A 102 -3.13 17.37 6.35
CA SER A 102 -2.10 18.20 7.00
C SER A 102 -1.57 17.64 8.33
N SER A 103 -2.42 16.94 9.09
CA SER A 103 -2.05 16.36 10.39
C SER A 103 -1.35 15.00 10.31
N CYS A 104 -1.28 14.37 9.13
CA CYS A 104 -0.89 12.97 8.97
C CYS A 104 0.47 12.67 9.63
N LEU A 105 1.54 13.34 9.23
CA LEU A 105 2.89 13.05 9.75
C LEU A 105 3.05 13.36 11.24
N ARG A 106 2.34 14.39 11.75
CA ARG A 106 2.30 14.70 13.17
C ARG A 106 1.65 13.57 13.96
N ASP A 107 0.45 13.17 13.56
CA ASP A 107 -0.35 12.17 14.27
C ASP A 107 0.35 10.80 14.24
N VAL A 108 0.84 10.38 13.07
CA VAL A 108 1.60 9.14 12.90
C VAL A 108 2.84 9.12 13.82
N SER A 109 3.65 10.18 13.79
CA SER A 109 4.87 10.22 14.60
C SER A 109 4.57 10.19 16.09
N THR A 110 3.54 10.92 16.53
CA THR A 110 3.12 10.98 17.95
C THR A 110 2.58 9.62 18.42
N ILE A 111 1.72 9.00 17.63
CA ILE A 111 1.10 7.71 17.95
C ILE A 111 2.16 6.61 18.00
N MET A 112 3.00 6.49 16.97
CA MET A 112 4.00 5.42 16.90
C MET A 112 5.05 5.53 18.01
N GLU A 113 5.37 6.75 18.47
CA GLU A 113 6.28 6.98 19.58
C GLU A 113 5.61 6.67 20.92
N LYS A 114 4.45 7.29 21.20
CA LYS A 114 3.74 7.17 22.48
C LYS A 114 3.29 5.74 22.75
N GLU A 115 2.72 5.07 21.76
CA GLU A 115 2.14 3.74 21.90
C GLU A 115 3.14 2.63 21.56
N ASN A 116 4.38 2.96 21.24
CA ASN A 116 5.44 2.06 20.82
C ASN A 116 5.01 1.12 19.68
N ILE A 117 4.35 1.69 18.67
CA ILE A 117 3.87 0.94 17.49
C ILE A 117 5.01 0.77 16.48
N ASP A 118 5.14 -0.42 15.90
CA ASP A 118 6.15 -0.77 14.92
C ASP A 118 5.66 -0.65 13.47
N VAL A 119 4.39 -1.00 13.25
CA VAL A 119 3.70 -0.89 11.96
C VAL A 119 2.33 -0.24 12.20
N LEU A 120 2.02 0.82 11.50
CA LEU A 120 0.75 1.54 11.62
C LEU A 120 0.06 1.57 10.26
N VAL A 121 -1.15 1.02 10.21
CA VAL A 121 -2.02 1.11 9.03
C VAL A 121 -2.89 2.36 9.19
N LEU A 122 -3.02 3.13 8.12
CA LEU A 122 -3.72 4.41 8.10
C LEU A 122 -5.05 4.29 7.38
N GLY A 123 -6.06 5.01 7.87
CA GLY A 123 -7.32 5.18 7.17
C GLY A 123 -7.15 6.06 5.93
N ILE A 124 -7.86 5.70 4.86
CA ILE A 124 -7.84 6.38 3.58
C ILE A 124 -9.24 6.83 3.18
N LEU A 125 -9.32 7.92 2.44
CA LEU A 125 -10.53 8.41 1.78
C LEU A 125 -10.32 8.34 0.27
N LEU A 126 -11.17 7.59 -0.43
CA LEU A 126 -11.15 7.56 -1.90
C LEU A 126 -11.84 8.81 -2.45
N VAL A 127 -11.19 9.50 -3.38
CA VAL A 127 -11.68 10.75 -3.98
C VAL A 127 -11.76 10.56 -5.50
N PRO A 128 -12.90 10.85 -6.16
CA PRO A 128 -14.07 11.61 -5.67
C PRO A 128 -15.20 10.78 -5.04
N SER A 129 -15.12 9.44 -4.99
CA SER A 129 -16.24 8.61 -4.50
C SER A 129 -16.61 8.85 -3.03
N ASN A 130 -15.75 9.53 -2.27
CA ASN A 130 -15.90 9.81 -0.85
C ASN A 130 -16.09 8.53 0.00
N TYR A 131 -15.44 7.43 -0.43
CA TYR A 131 -15.52 6.15 0.26
C TYR A 131 -14.35 5.98 1.21
N TYR A 132 -14.67 5.80 2.51
CA TYR A 132 -13.68 5.64 3.56
C TYR A 132 -13.29 4.18 3.78
N MET A 133 -12.00 3.92 4.00
CA MET A 133 -11.46 2.59 4.26
C MET A 133 -10.36 2.63 5.34
N PRO A 134 -10.20 1.55 6.16
CA PRO A 134 -11.03 0.34 6.16
C PRO A 134 -12.37 0.55 6.87
N ASN A 135 -13.39 -0.22 6.48
CA ASN A 135 -14.60 -0.34 7.29
C ASN A 135 -14.35 -1.38 8.39
N ILE A 136 -14.05 -0.92 9.61
CA ILE A 136 -13.66 -1.79 10.73
C ILE A 136 -14.79 -2.67 11.28
N LYS A 137 -16.07 -2.37 10.99
CA LYS A 137 -17.23 -3.07 11.58
C LYS A 137 -17.19 -4.59 11.41
N SER A 138 -16.63 -5.08 10.30
CA SER A 138 -16.57 -6.51 10.00
C SER A 138 -15.50 -7.28 10.78
N PHE A 139 -14.48 -6.58 11.31
CA PHE A 139 -13.38 -7.17 12.07
C PHE A 139 -13.06 -6.42 13.37
N GLU A 140 -13.93 -5.54 13.83
CA GLU A 140 -13.76 -4.74 15.06
C GLU A 140 -13.48 -5.61 16.28
N LYS A 141 -14.12 -6.78 16.38
CA LYS A 141 -13.90 -7.75 17.46
C LYS A 141 -12.48 -8.33 17.51
N GLU A 142 -11.73 -8.21 16.44
CA GLU A 142 -10.32 -8.62 16.34
C GLU A 142 -9.36 -7.54 16.83
N LEU A 143 -9.88 -6.35 17.17
CA LEU A 143 -9.11 -5.18 17.52
C LEU A 143 -9.21 -4.85 19.02
N ILE A 144 -8.13 -4.28 19.57
CA ILE A 144 -8.13 -3.66 20.91
C ILE A 144 -8.14 -2.15 20.72
N SER A 145 -9.21 -1.50 21.18
CA SER A 145 -9.31 -0.05 21.13
C SER A 145 -8.38 0.61 22.17
N LEU A 146 -7.59 1.58 21.72
CA LEU A 146 -6.80 2.48 22.59
C LEU A 146 -7.43 3.87 22.70
N SER A 147 -8.17 4.29 21.67
CA SER A 147 -8.98 5.51 21.63
C SER A 147 -10.06 5.37 20.56
N ASN A 148 -10.84 6.43 20.33
CA ASN A 148 -11.92 6.40 19.34
C ASN A 148 -11.45 5.99 17.93
N ASP A 149 -10.21 6.38 17.55
CA ASP A 149 -9.69 6.16 16.21
C ASP A 149 -8.45 5.26 16.17
N LEU A 150 -7.90 4.89 17.34
CA LEU A 150 -6.66 4.11 17.39
C LEU A 150 -6.92 2.72 17.96
N PHE A 151 -6.52 1.72 17.21
CA PHE A 151 -6.69 0.31 17.54
C PHE A 151 -5.35 -0.44 17.43
N ILE A 152 -5.20 -1.49 18.24
CA ILE A 152 -4.12 -2.48 18.10
C ILE A 152 -4.69 -3.75 17.48
N MET A 153 -3.92 -4.37 16.61
CA MET A 153 -4.17 -5.69 16.02
C MET A 153 -3.37 -6.74 16.80
N PRO A 154 -3.99 -7.49 17.74
CA PRO A 154 -3.28 -8.53 18.49
C PRO A 154 -2.78 -9.68 17.62
N ASP A 155 -3.55 -10.02 16.59
CA ASP A 155 -3.19 -11.01 15.57
C ASP A 155 -3.22 -10.33 14.18
N PRO A 156 -2.15 -9.59 13.81
CA PRO A 156 -2.15 -8.80 12.59
C PRO A 156 -2.21 -9.67 11.32
N LEU A 157 -1.66 -10.90 11.32
CA LEU A 157 -1.73 -11.78 10.16
C LEU A 157 -3.15 -12.29 9.91
N HIS A 158 -3.92 -12.51 10.96
CA HIS A 158 -5.33 -12.85 10.86
C HIS A 158 -6.14 -11.65 10.35
N THR A 159 -5.97 -10.48 10.97
CA THR A 159 -6.73 -9.27 10.63
C THR A 159 -6.51 -8.81 9.19
N VAL A 160 -5.24 -8.81 8.68
CA VAL A 160 -4.94 -8.39 7.31
C VAL A 160 -5.45 -9.36 6.23
N SER A 161 -5.81 -10.57 6.60
CA SER A 161 -6.49 -11.53 5.70
C SER A 161 -8.02 -11.39 5.71
N SER A 162 -8.58 -10.38 6.39
CA SER A 162 -10.00 -10.03 6.27
C SER A 162 -10.31 -9.45 4.88
N PRO A 163 -11.41 -9.86 4.23
CA PRO A 163 -11.84 -9.31 2.95
C PRO A 163 -12.04 -7.78 2.97
N ASP A 164 -12.47 -7.23 4.10
CA ASP A 164 -12.75 -5.80 4.27
C ASP A 164 -11.54 -5.00 4.80
N PHE A 165 -10.47 -5.69 5.19
CA PHE A 165 -9.25 -5.02 5.60
C PHE A 165 -8.40 -4.63 4.40
N ILE A 166 -7.85 -3.42 4.42
CA ILE A 166 -6.99 -2.94 3.36
C ILE A 166 -5.65 -2.51 3.96
N MET A 167 -4.63 -3.25 3.57
CA MET A 167 -3.24 -2.92 3.84
C MET A 167 -2.45 -3.01 2.54
N GLY A 168 -1.60 -2.01 2.28
CA GLY A 168 -0.76 -1.99 1.09
C GLY A 168 -1.49 -1.52 -0.17
N VAL A 169 -2.60 -0.80 -0.03
CA VAL A 169 -3.10 0.06 -1.09
C VAL A 169 -2.24 1.31 -1.07
N GLY A 170 -1.23 1.34 -1.96
CA GLY A 170 -0.34 2.46 -2.13
C GLY A 170 0.28 2.95 -0.81
N SER A 171 -0.30 4.01 -0.28
CA SER A 171 0.30 4.92 0.69
C SER A 171 -0.07 4.65 2.15
N ASN A 172 -0.85 3.61 2.48
CA ASN A 172 -1.55 3.54 3.79
C ASN A 172 -0.80 2.81 4.91
N VAL A 173 0.50 2.65 4.83
CA VAL A 173 1.27 1.99 5.90
C VAL A 173 2.52 2.79 6.26
N VAL A 174 2.76 2.95 7.55
CA VAL A 174 4.00 3.49 8.11
C VAL A 174 4.66 2.42 8.96
N VAL A 175 5.97 2.29 8.84
CA VAL A 175 6.74 1.25 9.51
C VAL A 175 8.02 1.81 10.14
N ARG A 176 8.42 1.28 11.28
CA ARG A 176 9.78 1.50 11.80
C ARG A 176 10.79 0.86 10.82
N LYS A 177 11.79 1.63 10.38
CA LYS A 177 12.76 1.18 9.38
C LYS A 177 13.41 -0.16 9.73
N ASN A 178 13.73 -0.41 11.00
CA ASN A 178 14.34 -1.65 11.46
C ASN A 178 13.46 -2.90 11.31
N ARG A 179 12.15 -2.73 11.04
CA ARG A 179 11.23 -3.85 10.76
C ARG A 179 11.27 -4.30 9.31
N LEU A 180 11.76 -3.46 8.39
CA LEU A 180 11.90 -3.84 6.98
C LEU A 180 13.05 -4.83 6.75
N ARG A 181 14.15 -4.76 7.53
CA ARG A 181 15.32 -5.65 7.39
C ARG A 181 15.72 -5.83 5.90
N ASN A 182 15.72 -7.09 5.42
CA ASN A 182 16.03 -7.44 4.03
C ASN A 182 14.76 -7.65 3.17
N ILE A 183 13.59 -7.26 3.68
CA ILE A 183 12.33 -7.43 2.95
C ILE A 183 12.23 -6.31 1.91
N ARG A 184 11.96 -6.70 0.67
CA ARG A 184 11.83 -5.80 -0.49
C ARG A 184 10.55 -6.14 -1.25
N TYR A 185 10.02 -5.16 -1.98
CA TYR A 185 8.97 -5.42 -2.95
C TYR A 185 9.47 -6.39 -4.01
N GLU A 186 8.60 -7.27 -4.49
CA GLU A 186 8.90 -8.02 -5.70
C GLU A 186 8.92 -7.07 -6.89
N VAL A 187 9.90 -7.26 -7.74
CA VAL A 187 10.00 -6.55 -9.02
C VAL A 187 9.27 -7.35 -10.10
N ASP A 188 8.87 -6.71 -11.18
CA ASP A 188 8.18 -7.33 -12.32
C ASP A 188 6.82 -7.97 -11.94
N VAL A 189 6.16 -7.45 -10.90
CA VAL A 189 4.83 -7.87 -10.46
C VAL A 189 3.87 -6.70 -10.56
N SER A 190 2.74 -6.91 -11.25
CA SER A 190 1.74 -5.86 -11.47
C SER A 190 0.56 -5.92 -10.50
N LEU A 191 0.29 -7.09 -9.89
CA LEU A 191 -0.92 -7.30 -9.11
C LEU A 191 -0.63 -7.67 -7.65
N ASN A 192 -1.18 -6.86 -6.72
CA ASN A 192 -1.11 -7.08 -5.26
C ASN A 192 0.32 -7.09 -4.67
N GLU A 193 1.29 -6.44 -5.31
CA GLU A 193 2.67 -6.32 -4.83
C GLU A 193 2.76 -5.75 -3.41
N GLY A 194 1.94 -4.72 -3.13
CA GLY A 194 1.90 -4.08 -1.82
C GLY A 194 1.38 -5.02 -0.73
N ILE A 195 0.34 -5.80 -1.02
CA ILE A 195 -0.20 -6.78 -0.06
C ILE A 195 0.84 -7.86 0.25
N ASP A 196 1.54 -8.39 -0.76
CA ASP A 196 2.62 -9.37 -0.57
C ASP A 196 3.74 -8.79 0.30
N PHE A 197 4.20 -7.60 -0.02
CA PHE A 197 5.27 -6.93 0.71
C PHE A 197 4.92 -6.75 2.19
N TRP A 198 3.76 -6.15 2.49
CA TRP A 198 3.36 -5.87 3.86
C TRP A 198 3.03 -7.13 4.65
N TYR A 199 2.45 -8.15 4.01
CA TYR A 199 2.26 -9.45 4.66
C TYR A 199 3.60 -10.08 5.06
N ARG A 200 4.62 -10.02 4.20
CA ARG A 200 5.98 -10.50 4.52
C ARG A 200 6.62 -9.67 5.64
N VAL A 201 6.40 -8.36 5.68
CA VAL A 201 6.85 -7.50 6.78
C VAL A 201 6.22 -7.97 8.08
N LEU A 202 4.90 -8.12 8.16
CA LEU A 202 4.20 -8.58 9.36
C LEU A 202 4.66 -9.98 9.79
N LYS A 203 4.81 -10.90 8.85
CA LYS A 203 5.23 -12.29 9.13
C LYS A 203 6.65 -12.36 9.71
N ASN A 204 7.50 -11.39 9.40
CA ASN A 204 8.88 -11.31 9.88
C ASN A 204 9.07 -10.33 11.05
N THR A 205 8.03 -9.69 11.53
CA THR A 205 8.11 -8.88 12.76
C THR A 205 8.13 -9.80 13.99
N PRO A 206 8.90 -9.46 15.04
CA PRO A 206 8.88 -10.19 16.31
C PRO A 206 7.46 -10.24 16.90
N ALA A 207 7.14 -11.31 17.62
CA ALA A 207 5.83 -11.45 18.29
C ALA A 207 5.55 -10.33 19.31
N SER A 208 6.59 -9.68 19.83
CA SER A 208 6.48 -8.52 20.72
C SER A 208 6.19 -7.21 20.01
N SER A 209 6.17 -7.20 18.67
CA SER A 209 5.89 -5.99 17.88
C SER A 209 4.42 -5.60 17.97
N ARG A 210 4.18 -4.29 18.12
CA ARG A 210 2.82 -3.75 18.12
C ARG A 210 2.46 -3.28 16.71
N VAL A 211 1.34 -3.76 16.21
CA VAL A 211 0.76 -3.35 14.93
C VAL A 211 -0.54 -2.60 15.21
N GLY A 212 -0.63 -1.37 14.73
CA GLY A 212 -1.76 -0.48 14.95
C GLY A 212 -2.56 -0.19 13.70
N LEU A 213 -3.78 0.27 13.90
CA LEU A 213 -4.67 0.84 12.90
C LEU A 213 -5.15 2.22 13.37
N LEU A 214 -4.86 3.25 12.61
CA LEU A 214 -5.40 4.59 12.81
C LEU A 214 -6.61 4.77 11.89
N ASN A 215 -7.81 4.59 12.45
CA ASN A 215 -9.08 4.60 11.74
C ASN A 215 -9.64 6.02 11.57
N LYS A 216 -8.85 6.90 10.98
CA LYS A 216 -9.26 8.22 10.53
C LYS A 216 -8.61 8.55 9.20
N THR A 217 -9.17 9.48 8.44
CA THR A 217 -8.56 9.92 7.18
C THR A 217 -7.18 10.51 7.44
N CYS A 218 -6.15 9.84 6.92
CA CYS A 218 -4.77 10.31 6.90
C CYS A 218 -4.33 10.59 5.46
N ILE A 219 -4.96 9.93 4.51
CA ILE A 219 -4.59 9.96 3.09
C ILE A 219 -5.85 10.08 2.24
N GLU A 220 -5.83 10.98 1.28
CA GLU A 220 -6.77 11.05 0.20
C GLU A 220 -6.17 10.30 -1.00
N VAL A 221 -6.79 9.17 -1.37
CA VAL A 221 -6.38 8.33 -2.50
C VAL A 221 -7.23 8.68 -3.70
N ARG A 222 -6.58 9.14 -4.76
CA ARG A 222 -7.28 9.53 -5.98
C ARG A 222 -7.67 8.34 -6.84
N GLU A 223 -8.90 8.38 -7.28
CA GLU A 223 -9.45 7.40 -8.22
C GLU A 223 -9.13 7.81 -9.66
N VAL A 224 -7.90 7.50 -10.10
CA VAL A 224 -7.38 7.87 -11.43
C VAL A 224 -7.73 6.82 -12.47
N ASP A 225 -8.23 7.25 -13.64
CA ASP A 225 -8.37 6.36 -14.78
C ASP A 225 -6.98 5.96 -15.31
N GLY A 226 -6.81 4.68 -15.66
CA GLY A 226 -5.52 4.13 -16.10
C GLY A 226 -4.59 3.69 -14.96
N SER A 227 -5.03 3.77 -13.68
CA SER A 227 -4.27 3.15 -12.60
C SER A 227 -4.18 1.62 -12.77
N LEU A 228 -3.10 1.00 -12.27
CA LEU A 228 -2.89 -0.47 -12.35
C LEU A 228 -4.10 -1.26 -11.82
N SER A 229 -4.81 -0.76 -10.82
CA SER A 229 -6.02 -1.37 -10.27
C SER A 229 -7.24 -1.28 -11.20
N ARG A 230 -7.19 -0.45 -12.25
CA ARG A 230 -8.30 -0.19 -13.19
C ARG A 230 -8.03 -0.64 -14.61
N ILE A 231 -6.91 -1.31 -14.88
CA ILE A 231 -6.58 -1.87 -16.19
C ILE A 231 -7.71 -2.81 -16.66
N ARG A 232 -8.06 -2.71 -17.93
CA ARG A 232 -8.92 -3.66 -18.64
C ARG A 232 -8.03 -4.63 -19.41
N TYR A 233 -8.33 -5.90 -19.33
CA TYR A 233 -7.60 -6.95 -20.03
C TYR A 233 -8.32 -7.31 -21.34
N LEU A 234 -7.57 -7.63 -22.37
CA LEU A 234 -8.13 -8.12 -23.64
C LEU A 234 -8.46 -9.62 -23.54
N THR A 235 -7.61 -10.35 -22.83
CA THR A 235 -7.76 -11.79 -22.63
C THR A 235 -7.52 -12.18 -21.17
N TRP A 236 -8.05 -13.34 -20.78
CA TRP A 236 -7.84 -13.88 -19.43
C TRP A 236 -6.36 -14.19 -19.11
N LYS A 237 -5.52 -14.40 -20.14
CA LYS A 237 -4.09 -14.72 -19.99
C LYS A 237 -3.26 -13.54 -19.49
N GLU A 238 -3.72 -12.33 -19.72
CA GLU A 238 -3.06 -11.11 -19.25
C GLU A 238 -3.27 -10.87 -17.73
N LEU A 239 -4.25 -11.58 -17.15
CA LEU A 239 -4.57 -11.44 -15.73
C LEU A 239 -3.69 -12.40 -14.91
N GLU A 240 -2.57 -11.89 -14.42
CA GLU A 240 -1.62 -12.64 -13.63
C GLU A 240 -2.22 -13.17 -12.32
N ILE A 241 -1.71 -14.32 -11.86
CA ILE A 241 -2.03 -14.84 -10.53
C ILE A 241 -1.31 -13.98 -9.50
N PRO A 242 -2.00 -13.48 -8.45
CA PRO A 242 -1.35 -12.71 -7.39
C PRO A 242 -0.12 -13.42 -6.80
N VAL A 243 0.98 -12.69 -6.67
CA VAL A 243 2.29 -13.25 -6.26
C VAL A 243 2.23 -14.00 -4.92
N SER A 244 1.45 -13.52 -3.95
CA SER A 244 1.26 -14.21 -2.67
C SER A 244 0.58 -15.57 -2.84
N ILE A 245 -0.34 -15.73 -3.79
CA ILE A 245 -0.99 -17.02 -4.07
C ILE A 245 0.07 -18.02 -4.59
N LEU A 246 0.95 -17.58 -5.49
CA LEU A 246 2.04 -18.42 -6.00
C LEU A 246 3.04 -18.76 -4.89
N ARG A 247 3.42 -17.78 -4.07
CA ARG A 247 4.39 -17.92 -2.97
C ARG A 247 3.93 -18.93 -1.92
N TYR A 248 2.65 -18.88 -1.53
CA TYR A 248 2.13 -19.66 -0.40
C TYR A 248 1.29 -20.86 -0.82
N ARG A 249 1.23 -21.21 -2.10
CA ARG A 249 0.35 -22.29 -2.63
C ARG A 249 0.51 -23.66 -1.97
N GLU A 250 1.71 -23.97 -1.46
CA GLU A 250 2.02 -25.22 -0.74
C GLU A 250 2.13 -25.03 0.77
N SER A 251 1.82 -23.84 1.29
CA SER A 251 1.91 -23.56 2.72
C SER A 251 0.81 -24.26 3.49
N THR A 252 1.17 -24.89 4.62
CA THR A 252 0.24 -25.45 5.61
C THR A 252 -0.07 -24.46 6.73
N ASN A 253 0.58 -23.28 6.75
CA ASN A 253 0.32 -22.26 7.74
C ASN A 253 -1.07 -21.64 7.54
N ARG A 254 -1.87 -21.59 8.62
CA ARG A 254 -3.26 -21.09 8.56
C ARG A 254 -3.38 -19.66 8.05
N TYR A 255 -2.45 -18.78 8.41
CA TYR A 255 -2.48 -17.37 7.98
C TYR A 255 -2.19 -17.21 6.49
N ASP A 256 -1.21 -17.98 5.96
CA ASP A 256 -0.92 -18.01 4.54
C ASP A 256 -2.14 -18.51 3.75
N GLN A 257 -2.82 -19.53 4.27
CA GLN A 257 -4.03 -20.09 3.67
C GLN A 257 -5.19 -19.08 3.68
N GLN A 258 -5.40 -18.37 4.79
CA GLN A 258 -6.40 -17.31 4.89
C GLN A 258 -6.12 -16.17 3.91
N LEU A 259 -4.85 -15.73 3.81
CA LEU A 259 -4.44 -14.72 2.83
C LEU A 259 -4.73 -15.20 1.39
N MET A 260 -4.36 -16.43 1.04
CA MET A 260 -4.65 -17.00 -0.28
C MET A 260 -6.15 -17.04 -0.58
N GLY A 261 -6.96 -17.39 0.42
CA GLY A 261 -8.43 -17.39 0.30
C GLY A 261 -8.96 -16.00 -0.05
N MET A 262 -8.57 -14.99 0.72
CA MET A 262 -8.96 -13.60 0.53
C MET A 262 -8.50 -13.07 -0.83
N LEU A 263 -7.22 -13.29 -1.18
CA LEU A 263 -6.68 -12.82 -2.47
C LEU A 263 -7.34 -13.51 -3.66
N SER A 264 -7.66 -14.80 -3.55
CA SER A 264 -8.38 -15.52 -4.62
C SER A 264 -9.78 -14.98 -4.84
N GLN A 265 -10.49 -14.60 -3.77
CA GLN A 265 -11.80 -13.96 -3.87
C GLN A 265 -11.69 -12.58 -4.54
N ARG A 266 -10.71 -11.76 -4.15
CA ARG A 266 -10.46 -10.45 -4.76
C ARG A 266 -10.06 -10.59 -6.23
N TRP A 267 -9.19 -11.54 -6.54
CA TRP A 267 -8.73 -11.82 -7.90
C TRP A 267 -9.90 -12.29 -8.81
N LEU A 268 -10.75 -13.19 -8.31
CA LEU A 268 -11.96 -13.58 -9.01
C LEU A 268 -12.89 -12.38 -9.26
N SER A 269 -13.15 -11.57 -8.24
CA SER A 269 -13.98 -10.36 -8.38
C SER A 269 -13.39 -9.39 -9.41
N HIS A 270 -12.07 -9.21 -9.40
CA HIS A 270 -11.36 -8.37 -10.36
C HIS A 270 -11.49 -8.93 -11.79
N ALA A 271 -11.29 -10.24 -11.98
CA ALA A 271 -11.47 -10.90 -13.27
C ALA A 271 -12.90 -10.70 -13.83
N MET A 272 -13.91 -10.93 -12.97
CA MET A 272 -15.32 -10.78 -13.40
C MET A 272 -15.69 -9.34 -13.77
N LYS A 273 -15.03 -8.34 -13.20
CA LYS A 273 -15.25 -6.91 -13.50
C LYS A 273 -14.47 -6.44 -14.72
N ARG A 274 -13.28 -6.97 -14.99
CA ARG A 274 -12.31 -6.41 -15.94
C ARG A 274 -12.15 -7.19 -17.24
N LEU A 275 -12.52 -8.47 -17.26
CA LEU A 275 -12.51 -9.26 -18.49
C LEU A 275 -13.68 -8.85 -19.40
N PRO A 276 -13.44 -8.74 -20.73
CA PRO A 276 -14.34 -8.05 -21.65
C PRO A 276 -15.61 -8.86 -22.00
N SER A 277 -15.53 -10.18 -21.96
CA SER A 277 -16.63 -11.02 -22.47
C SER A 277 -16.92 -12.22 -21.57
N LEU A 278 -18.11 -12.79 -21.69
CA LEU A 278 -18.49 -14.04 -21.00
C LEU A 278 -17.55 -15.20 -21.39
N LYS A 279 -17.04 -15.21 -22.63
CA LYS A 279 -16.08 -16.21 -23.10
C LYS A 279 -14.78 -16.12 -22.30
N GLU A 280 -14.19 -14.93 -22.19
CA GLU A 280 -12.94 -14.71 -21.44
C GLU A 280 -13.11 -15.01 -19.93
N LYS A 281 -14.25 -14.63 -19.35
CA LYS A 281 -14.61 -14.97 -17.96
C LYS A 281 -14.76 -16.49 -17.77
N GLY A 282 -15.39 -17.18 -18.72
CA GLY A 282 -15.53 -18.64 -18.69
C GLY A 282 -14.18 -19.36 -18.82
N LEU A 283 -13.31 -18.90 -19.71
CA LEU A 283 -11.96 -19.44 -19.86
C LEU A 283 -11.11 -19.22 -18.59
N PHE A 284 -11.18 -18.02 -17.99
CA PHE A 284 -10.53 -17.75 -16.70
C PHE A 284 -10.98 -18.73 -15.62
N LEU A 285 -12.30 -18.91 -15.45
CA LEU A 285 -12.85 -19.85 -14.47
C LEU A 285 -12.42 -21.28 -14.77
N PHE A 286 -12.49 -21.73 -16.02
CA PHE A 286 -12.09 -23.09 -16.42
C PHE A 286 -10.62 -23.38 -16.06
N HIS A 287 -9.72 -22.46 -16.40
CA HIS A 287 -8.28 -22.65 -16.16
C HIS A 287 -7.89 -22.55 -14.67
N HIS A 288 -8.61 -21.75 -13.89
CA HIS A 288 -8.27 -21.49 -12.49
C HIS A 288 -9.23 -22.13 -11.47
N CYS A 289 -10.23 -22.92 -11.90
CA CYS A 289 -11.27 -23.47 -11.01
C CYS A 289 -10.68 -24.26 -9.83
N ARG A 290 -9.68 -25.12 -10.06
CA ARG A 290 -9.06 -25.91 -9.00
C ARG A 290 -8.43 -25.03 -7.92
N LEU A 291 -7.68 -24.00 -8.34
CA LEU A 291 -7.04 -23.04 -7.43
C LEU A 291 -8.07 -22.24 -6.64
N LEU A 292 -9.09 -21.72 -7.31
CA LEU A 292 -10.15 -20.93 -6.71
C LEU A 292 -10.97 -21.76 -5.70
N ILE A 293 -11.33 -23.01 -6.04
CA ILE A 293 -12.06 -23.91 -5.14
C ILE A 293 -11.20 -24.27 -3.91
N LYS A 294 -9.93 -24.67 -4.11
CA LYS A 294 -9.00 -24.96 -3.02
C LYS A 294 -8.93 -23.78 -2.04
N ASN A 295 -8.70 -22.59 -2.58
CA ASN A 295 -8.49 -21.41 -1.75
C ASN A 295 -9.79 -20.87 -1.13
N SER A 296 -10.95 -21.06 -1.74
CA SER A 296 -12.24 -20.69 -1.15
C SER A 296 -12.55 -21.44 0.15
N TYR A 297 -12.03 -22.65 0.31
CA TYR A 297 -12.15 -23.42 1.55
C TYR A 297 -11.47 -22.70 2.72
N TYR A 298 -10.36 -22.01 2.49
CA TYR A 298 -9.61 -21.32 3.53
C TYR A 298 -10.36 -20.11 4.12
N LEU A 299 -11.26 -19.47 3.36
CA LEU A 299 -12.12 -18.41 3.90
C LEU A 299 -13.13 -18.94 4.92
N LYS A 300 -13.65 -20.15 4.70
CA LYS A 300 -14.61 -20.79 5.63
C LYS A 300 -13.95 -21.17 6.96
N THR A 301 -12.63 -21.42 6.98
CA THR A 301 -11.91 -21.75 8.20
C THR A 301 -11.53 -20.52 9.04
N ARG A 302 -11.64 -19.31 8.48
CA ARG A 302 -11.42 -18.04 9.19
C ARG A 302 -12.53 -17.74 10.21
N SER A 303 -13.77 -18.14 9.92
CA SER A 303 -14.94 -17.88 10.77
C SER A 303 -15.13 -18.89 11.91
N LYS A 304 -14.23 -19.86 12.04
CA LYS A 304 -14.16 -20.80 13.18
C LYS A 304 -12.94 -20.46 14.05
#